data_80925fc4b55dc77f90a26ea7cb6c74ed
#
_entry.id   80925fc4b55dc77f90a26ea7cb6c74ed
#
_cell.length_a   1.000
_cell.length_b   1.000
_cell.length_c   1.000
_cell.angle_alpha   90.00
_cell.angle_beta   90.00
_cell.angle_gamma   90.00
#
_symmetry.space_group_name_H-M   'P 1'
#
loop_
_entity.id
_entity.type
_entity.pdbx_description
1 polymer ?
#
loop_
_entity_poly.entity_id
_entity_poly.type
_entity_poly.pdbx_seq_one_letter_code
_entity_poly.pdbx_strand_id
1 'polypeptide(L)'
;MTTYEVLLSTTAAKEFKSLQKMEQNRIREKLNDLVKDPYNNSHRLDTKKLTGTSRIYYRLRVGDYRIIYLLDEDRIKVVRITTRSDAYSWLD
;
A
#
# COMPACT_ATOMS: atom_id res chain seq x y z
N MET A 1 -21.12 -8.36 -5.19
CA MET A 1 -19.79 -7.78 -5.42
C MET A 1 -19.01 -7.69 -4.13
N THR A 2 -17.78 -8.14 -4.14
CA THR A 2 -16.91 -8.03 -2.98
C THR A 2 -16.31 -6.63 -2.93
N THR A 3 -16.49 -5.93 -1.80
CA THR A 3 -15.87 -4.64 -1.57
C THR A 3 -14.64 -4.86 -0.71
N TYR A 4 -13.48 -4.43 -1.22
CA TYR A 4 -12.24 -4.55 -0.46
C TYR A 4 -12.18 -3.52 0.67
N GLU A 5 -11.58 -3.93 1.76
CA GLU A 5 -11.40 -3.09 2.95
C GLU A 5 -9.91 -2.84 3.18
N VAL A 6 -9.56 -1.59 3.48
CA VAL A 6 -8.16 -1.22 3.76
C VAL A 6 -7.93 -1.26 5.26
N LEU A 7 -6.93 -2.02 5.67
CA LEU A 7 -6.48 -2.09 7.06
C LEU A 7 -5.04 -1.63 7.14
N LEU A 8 -4.70 -0.85 8.14
CA LEU A 8 -3.33 -0.39 8.36
C LEU A 8 -2.74 -1.14 9.55
N SER A 9 -1.49 -1.61 9.39
CA SER A 9 -0.73 -2.12 10.53
C SER A 9 -0.47 -0.98 11.52
N THR A 10 -0.07 -1.32 12.75
CA THR A 10 0.28 -0.30 13.73
C THR A 10 1.37 0.63 13.20
N THR A 11 2.38 0.07 12.55
CA THR A 11 3.48 0.85 11.96
C THR A 11 2.97 1.76 10.85
N ALA A 12 2.17 1.21 9.93
CA ALA A 12 1.62 2.00 8.82
C ALA A 12 0.71 3.12 9.32
N ALA A 13 -0.09 2.86 10.35
CA ALA A 13 -0.96 3.86 10.93
C ALA A 13 -0.16 5.03 11.52
N LYS A 14 0.93 4.73 12.22
CA LYS A 14 1.80 5.75 12.78
C LYS A 14 2.49 6.56 11.67
N GLU A 15 2.95 5.87 10.63
CA GLU A 15 3.59 6.52 9.49
C GLU A 15 2.59 7.46 8.79
N PHE A 16 1.37 7.01 8.60
CA PHE A 16 0.33 7.83 7.98
C PHE A 16 0.03 9.08 8.80
N LYS A 17 -0.11 8.94 10.13
CA LYS A 17 -0.40 10.06 11.02
C LYS A 17 0.72 11.11 11.03
N SER A 18 1.96 10.71 10.77
CA SER A 18 3.10 11.63 10.75
C SER A 18 3.18 12.46 9.48
N LEU A 19 2.39 12.16 8.47
CA LEU A 19 2.40 12.87 7.19
C LEU A 19 1.62 14.17 7.27
N GLN A 20 1.99 15.10 6.39
CA GLN A 20 1.22 16.33 6.22
C GLN A 20 -0.13 15.99 5.59
N LYS A 21 -1.11 16.85 5.82
CA LYS A 21 -2.49 16.58 5.38
C LYS A 21 -2.60 16.37 3.89
N MET A 22 -1.86 17.15 3.10
CA MET A 22 -1.86 17.02 1.65
C MET A 22 -1.40 15.63 1.21
N GLU A 23 -0.34 15.12 1.84
CA GLU A 23 0.19 13.79 1.56
C GLU A 23 -0.78 12.70 2.00
N GLN A 24 -1.40 12.88 3.16
CA GLN A 24 -2.44 11.95 3.64
C GLN A 24 -3.58 11.86 2.64
N ASN A 25 -4.06 12.99 2.14
CA ASN A 25 -5.15 13.01 1.18
C ASN A 25 -4.78 12.32 -0.12
N ARG A 26 -3.56 12.54 -0.60
CA ARG A 26 -3.07 11.91 -1.83
C ARG A 26 -3.00 10.40 -1.69
N ILE A 27 -2.47 9.92 -0.56
CA ILE A 27 -2.39 8.49 -0.29
C ILE A 27 -3.78 7.88 -0.14
N ARG A 28 -4.68 8.58 0.56
CA ARG A 28 -6.05 8.12 0.75
C ARG A 28 -6.77 7.95 -0.59
N GLU A 29 -6.61 8.91 -1.51
CA GLU A 29 -7.19 8.81 -2.84
C GLU A 29 -6.69 7.58 -3.60
N LYS A 30 -5.38 7.34 -3.55
CA LYS A 30 -4.81 6.19 -4.25
C LYS A 30 -5.23 4.87 -3.63
N LEU A 31 -5.38 4.82 -2.31
CA LEU A 31 -5.89 3.62 -1.65
C LEU A 31 -7.35 3.37 -2.00
N ASN A 32 -8.14 4.44 -2.15
CA ASN A 32 -9.53 4.30 -2.62
C ASN A 32 -9.58 3.75 -4.04
N ASP A 33 -8.69 4.19 -4.90
CA ASP A 33 -8.58 3.63 -6.26
C ASP A 33 -8.18 2.16 -6.21
N LEU A 34 -7.28 1.81 -5.30
CA LEU A 34 -6.82 0.43 -5.14
C LEU A 34 -7.96 -0.48 -4.65
N VAL A 35 -8.85 0.03 -3.79
CA VAL A 35 -10.02 -0.73 -3.32
C VAL A 35 -10.89 -1.15 -4.50
N LYS A 36 -11.01 -0.29 -5.51
CA LYS A 36 -11.83 -0.56 -6.68
C LYS A 36 -11.14 -1.49 -7.67
N ASP A 37 -9.82 -1.60 -7.60
CA ASP A 37 -9.03 -2.39 -8.57
C ASP A 37 -7.78 -2.96 -7.87
N PRO A 38 -7.96 -3.89 -6.92
CA PRO A 38 -6.85 -4.34 -6.04
C PRO A 38 -5.68 -4.97 -6.77
N TYR A 39 -5.90 -5.57 -7.94
CA TYR A 39 -4.86 -6.18 -8.74
C TYR A 39 -4.37 -5.27 -9.86
N ASN A 40 -4.83 -4.01 -9.86
CA ASN A 40 -4.43 -3.00 -10.85
C ASN A 40 -4.61 -3.50 -12.29
N ASN A 41 -5.74 -4.14 -12.56
CA ASN A 41 -6.04 -4.67 -13.89
C ASN A 41 -6.17 -3.55 -14.93
N SER A 42 -6.57 -2.35 -14.50
CA SER A 42 -6.69 -1.19 -15.38
C SER A 42 -5.36 -0.52 -15.68
N HIS A 43 -4.29 -0.89 -14.96
CA HIS A 43 -2.96 -0.29 -15.08
C HIS A 43 -2.92 1.22 -14.80
N ARG A 44 -3.88 1.73 -14.03
CA ARG A 44 -3.93 3.16 -13.66
C ARG A 44 -3.05 3.50 -12.46
N LEU A 45 -2.69 2.49 -11.67
CA LEU A 45 -1.88 2.66 -10.47
C LEU A 45 -0.46 2.17 -10.74
N ASP A 46 0.50 2.74 -10.03
CA ASP A 46 1.89 2.29 -10.10
C ASP A 46 2.11 1.23 -9.02
N THR A 47 1.81 -0.01 -9.36
CA THR A 47 1.98 -1.13 -8.45
C THR A 47 3.01 -2.12 -8.98
N LYS A 48 3.67 -2.80 -8.05
CA LYS A 48 4.64 -3.83 -8.40
C LYS A 48 4.58 -4.94 -7.36
N LYS A 49 4.58 -6.18 -7.85
CA LYS A 49 4.70 -7.35 -6.98
C LYS A 49 6.15 -7.47 -6.52
N LEU A 50 6.35 -7.61 -5.23
CA LEU A 50 7.69 -7.75 -4.67
C LEU A 50 8.13 -9.20 -4.70
N THR A 51 9.41 -9.44 -5.01
CA THR A 51 9.98 -10.77 -5.10
C THR A 51 10.99 -10.98 -3.97
N GLY A 52 11.32 -12.25 -3.70
CA GLY A 52 12.30 -12.58 -2.67
C GLY A 52 11.78 -12.47 -1.25
N THR A 53 10.45 -12.42 -1.07
CA THR A 53 9.83 -12.31 0.25
C THR A 53 9.10 -13.61 0.58
N SER A 54 8.95 -13.90 1.88
CA SER A 54 8.25 -15.10 2.36
C SER A 54 6.74 -15.05 2.10
N ARG A 55 6.17 -13.84 1.99
CA ARG A 55 4.76 -13.62 1.66
C ARG A 55 4.68 -12.81 0.39
N ILE A 56 3.51 -12.81 -0.25
CA ILE A 56 3.32 -12.02 -1.47
C ILE A 56 2.96 -10.59 -1.08
N TYR A 57 3.93 -9.69 -1.20
CA TYR A 57 3.74 -8.26 -0.96
C TYR A 57 3.71 -7.51 -2.27
N TYR A 58 3.05 -6.37 -2.23
CA TYR A 58 2.96 -5.44 -3.36
C TYR A 58 3.40 -4.06 -2.90
N ARG A 59 3.87 -3.26 -3.83
CA ARG A 59 4.20 -1.86 -3.61
C ARG A 59 3.27 -1.00 -4.47
N LEU A 60 2.65 0.00 -3.85
CA LEU A 60 1.93 1.07 -4.53
C LEU A 60 2.75 2.35 -4.36
N ARG A 61 3.12 2.97 -5.46
CA ARG A 61 3.88 4.20 -5.42
C ARG A 61 2.96 5.40 -5.54
N VAL A 62 3.11 6.36 -4.60
CA VAL A 62 2.33 7.60 -4.58
C VAL A 62 3.32 8.74 -4.35
N GLY A 63 3.69 9.47 -5.44
CA GLY A 63 4.74 10.47 -5.35
C GLY A 63 6.04 9.83 -4.89
N ASP A 64 6.61 10.34 -3.80
CA ASP A 64 7.84 9.80 -3.23
C ASP A 64 7.59 8.67 -2.24
N TYR A 65 6.32 8.36 -1.97
CA TYR A 65 5.98 7.34 -0.98
C TYR A 65 5.79 5.97 -1.60
N ARG A 66 6.19 4.96 -0.85
CA ARG A 66 5.95 3.56 -1.18
C ARG A 66 5.03 2.97 -0.14
N ILE A 67 3.91 2.44 -0.60
CA ILE A 67 2.91 1.81 0.27
C ILE A 67 3.03 0.32 0.05
N ILE A 68 3.49 -0.39 1.09
CA ILE A 68 3.68 -1.84 1.03
C ILE A 68 2.44 -2.49 1.59
N TYR A 69 1.84 -3.38 0.80
CA TYR A 69 0.60 -4.03 1.21
C TYR A 69 0.57 -5.48 0.76
N LEU A 70 -0.31 -6.24 1.38
CA LEU A 70 -0.65 -7.58 0.92
C LEU A 70 -2.16 -7.68 0.76
N LEU A 71 -2.57 -8.63 -0.07
CA LEU A 71 -3.99 -8.90 -0.32
C LEU A 71 -4.36 -10.19 0.40
N ASP A 72 -5.43 -10.13 1.19
CA ASP A 72 -5.91 -11.27 1.98
C ASP A 72 -7.42 -11.30 1.89
N GLU A 73 -7.94 -12.21 1.07
CA GLU A 73 -9.37 -12.30 0.76
C GLU A 73 -9.88 -10.98 0.19
N ASP A 74 -10.72 -10.26 0.95
CA ASP A 74 -11.26 -8.97 0.54
C ASP A 74 -10.62 -7.80 1.27
N ARG A 75 -9.38 -7.99 1.77
CA ARG A 75 -8.68 -6.98 2.55
C ARG A 75 -7.37 -6.58 1.89
N ILE A 76 -7.11 -5.28 1.93
CA ILE A 76 -5.83 -4.70 1.55
C ILE A 76 -5.13 -4.33 2.85
N LYS A 77 -4.13 -5.11 3.23
CA LYS A 77 -3.41 -4.89 4.48
C LYS A 77 -2.16 -4.09 4.23
N VAL A 78 -2.18 -2.82 4.58
CA VAL A 78 -1.03 -1.92 4.42
C VAL A 78 -0.10 -2.11 5.60
N VAL A 79 1.13 -2.52 5.34
CA VAL A 79 2.11 -2.81 6.39
C VAL A 79 3.15 -1.70 6.55
N ARG A 80 3.43 -0.92 5.50
CA ARG A 80 4.36 0.22 5.59
C ARG A 80 3.94 1.34 4.66
N ILE A 81 4.20 2.58 5.09
CA ILE A 81 4.09 3.79 4.26
C ILE A 81 5.39 4.56 4.48
N THR A 82 6.26 4.58 3.47
CA THR A 82 7.61 5.11 3.67
C THR A 82 8.19 5.64 2.37
N THR A 83 9.16 6.54 2.48
CA THR A 83 9.92 7.04 1.33
C THR A 83 11.21 6.25 1.10
N ARG A 84 11.55 5.33 2.02
CA ARG A 84 12.84 4.62 1.97
C ARG A 84 12.84 3.52 0.92
N SER A 85 13.87 3.50 0.09
CA SER A 85 14.03 2.48 -0.93
C SER A 85 14.42 1.11 -0.35
N ASP A 86 15.00 1.09 0.85
CA ASP A 86 15.39 -0.14 1.54
C ASP A 86 14.27 -0.72 2.41
N ALA A 87 13.04 -0.21 2.25
CA ALA A 87 11.90 -0.63 3.04
C ALA A 87 11.58 -2.11 2.90
N TYR A 88 12.06 -2.75 1.84
CA TYR A 88 11.71 -4.15 1.55
C TYR A 88 12.58 -5.16 2.28
N SER A 89 13.72 -4.74 2.81
CA SER A 89 14.68 -5.67 3.40
C SER A 89 14.14 -6.40 4.63
N TRP A 90 13.17 -5.81 5.33
CA TRP A 90 12.60 -6.39 6.53
C TRP A 90 11.47 -7.38 6.25
N LEU A 91 11.06 -7.53 5.00
CA LEU A 91 9.93 -8.39 4.64
C LEU A 91 10.25 -9.88 4.66
N ASP A 92 11.51 -10.24 4.66
CA ASP A 92 11.93 -11.65 4.67
C ASP A 92 12.01 -12.24 6.07
#